data_215fbfdcf207bf6ae02b8de36a0099e5
#
_entry.id   215fbfdcf207bf6ae02b8de36a0099e5
#
_cell.length_a   1.000
_cell.length_b   1.000
_cell.length_c   1.000
_cell.angle_alpha   90.00
_cell.angle_beta   90.00
_cell.angle_gamma   90.00
#
_symmetry.space_group_name_H-M   'P 1'
#
loop_
_entity.id
_entity.type
_entity.pdbx_description
1 polymer ?
#
loop_
_entity_poly.entity_id
_entity_poly.type
_entity_poly.pdbx_seq_one_letter_code
_entity_poly.pdbx_strand_id
1 'polypeptide(L)'
;MTPQAFIAAIAPAAKVCARNTRVPASVTVAQAALESGWGGHAPGMNLFGIKADPGWHGPFTTLLTHEVVNGKTVQVTSRFRAYSTWLGSIEDHANFLVRNPRYRPAFAFTNGPEFATAVARCGYSTSPTYAAMVIAIMRAHNLTLLDVA
;
A
#
# COMPACT_ATOMS: atom_id res chain seq x y z
N MET A 1 -14.68 6.35 -8.07
CA MET A 1 -15.48 5.32 -7.36
C MET A 1 -15.81 5.77 -5.96
N THR A 2 -16.94 5.30 -5.44
CA THR A 2 -17.22 5.48 -4.02
C THR A 2 -16.29 4.61 -3.17
N PRO A 3 -16.05 4.97 -1.90
CA PRO A 3 -15.29 4.10 -1.01
C PRO A 3 -15.85 2.67 -0.95
N GLN A 4 -17.16 2.51 -0.87
CA GLN A 4 -17.79 1.20 -0.82
C GLN A 4 -17.54 0.39 -2.09
N ALA A 5 -17.63 1.01 -3.25
CA ALA A 5 -17.37 0.34 -4.52
C ALA A 5 -15.90 -0.08 -4.65
N PHE A 6 -15.00 0.78 -4.21
CA PHE A 6 -13.56 0.48 -4.21
C PHE A 6 -13.25 -0.70 -3.29
N ILE A 7 -13.77 -0.67 -2.06
CA ILE A 7 -13.58 -1.77 -1.10
C ILE A 7 -14.09 -3.08 -1.68
N ALA A 8 -15.31 -3.07 -2.24
CA ALA A 8 -15.89 -4.27 -2.85
C ALA A 8 -15.05 -4.81 -4.00
N ALA A 9 -14.41 -3.92 -4.76
CA ALA A 9 -13.59 -4.31 -5.90
C ALA A 9 -12.30 -5.01 -5.49
N ILE A 10 -11.65 -4.59 -4.39
CA ILE A 10 -10.32 -5.10 -4.04
C ILE A 10 -10.30 -6.03 -2.82
N ALA A 11 -11.35 -6.04 -2.00
CA ALA A 11 -11.38 -6.87 -0.81
C ALA A 11 -11.17 -8.37 -1.08
N PRO A 12 -11.76 -8.97 -2.13
CA PRO A 12 -11.51 -10.39 -2.40
C PRO A 12 -10.04 -10.72 -2.63
N ALA A 13 -9.33 -9.91 -3.42
CA ALA A 13 -7.91 -10.09 -3.68
C ALA A 13 -7.07 -9.86 -2.41
N ALA A 14 -7.42 -8.86 -1.62
CA ALA A 14 -6.74 -8.58 -0.36
C ALA A 14 -6.87 -9.74 0.61
N LYS A 15 -8.04 -10.39 0.67
CA LYS A 15 -8.27 -11.55 1.54
C LYS A 15 -7.48 -12.78 1.07
N VAL A 16 -7.38 -13.01 -0.23
CA VAL A 16 -6.55 -14.09 -0.76
C VAL A 16 -5.08 -13.85 -0.42
N CYS A 17 -4.59 -12.64 -0.63
CA CYS A 17 -3.21 -12.28 -0.27
C CYS A 17 -2.95 -12.45 1.23
N ALA A 18 -3.92 -12.10 2.09
CA ALA A 18 -3.78 -12.28 3.53
C ALA A 18 -3.57 -13.74 3.91
N ARG A 19 -4.31 -14.64 3.29
CA ARG A 19 -4.13 -16.08 3.52
C ARG A 19 -2.75 -16.58 3.08
N ASN A 20 -2.24 -16.05 1.97
CA ASN A 20 -0.98 -16.50 1.41
C ASN A 20 0.26 -15.85 2.02
N THR A 21 0.13 -14.62 2.53
CA THR A 21 1.29 -13.81 2.97
C THR A 21 1.22 -13.36 4.41
N ARG A 22 0.06 -13.43 5.05
CA ARG A 22 -0.22 -12.90 6.39
C ARG A 22 -0.26 -11.38 6.47
N VAL A 23 -0.24 -10.66 5.34
CA VAL A 23 -0.52 -9.23 5.34
C VAL A 23 -2.03 -9.07 5.56
N PRO A 24 -2.47 -8.43 6.65
CA PRO A 24 -3.91 -8.31 6.93
C PRO A 24 -4.64 -7.62 5.79
N ALA A 25 -5.81 -8.15 5.42
CA ALA A 25 -6.60 -7.57 4.33
C ALA A 25 -6.97 -6.12 4.61
N SER A 26 -7.25 -5.77 5.87
CA SER A 26 -7.54 -4.40 6.28
C SER A 26 -6.39 -3.44 5.96
N VAL A 27 -5.15 -3.89 6.15
CA VAL A 27 -3.95 -3.09 5.83
C VAL A 27 -3.87 -2.85 4.33
N THR A 28 -4.01 -3.90 3.54
CA THR A 28 -3.95 -3.81 2.08
C THR A 28 -4.99 -2.85 1.55
N VAL A 29 -6.25 -2.98 1.97
CA VAL A 29 -7.33 -2.11 1.51
C VAL A 29 -7.13 -0.67 1.96
N ALA A 30 -6.77 -0.45 3.22
CA ALA A 30 -6.58 0.90 3.76
C ALA A 30 -5.41 1.62 3.10
N GLN A 31 -4.28 0.93 2.90
CA GLN A 31 -3.14 1.52 2.22
C GLN A 31 -3.46 1.85 0.76
N ALA A 32 -4.14 0.95 0.06
CA ALA A 32 -4.56 1.19 -1.33
C ALA A 32 -5.49 2.40 -1.43
N ALA A 33 -6.45 2.50 -0.52
CA ALA A 33 -7.38 3.63 -0.49
C ALA A 33 -6.66 4.95 -0.27
N LEU A 34 -5.76 4.99 0.70
CA LEU A 34 -5.00 6.19 1.03
C LEU A 34 -4.10 6.63 -0.13
N GLU A 35 -3.34 5.69 -0.68
CA GLU A 35 -2.33 6.01 -1.69
C GLU A 35 -2.93 6.35 -3.06
N SER A 36 -4.05 5.74 -3.42
CA SER A 36 -4.67 5.92 -4.73
C SER A 36 -5.88 6.86 -4.72
N GLY A 37 -6.24 7.41 -3.56
CA GLY A 37 -7.46 8.19 -3.43
C GLY A 37 -8.68 7.38 -3.85
N TRP A 38 -8.86 6.20 -3.27
CA TRP A 38 -9.97 5.28 -3.57
C TRP A 38 -10.00 4.86 -5.04
N GLY A 39 -8.83 4.63 -5.60
CA GLY A 39 -8.69 4.20 -6.99
C GLY A 39 -8.74 5.32 -8.01
N GLY A 40 -8.96 6.57 -7.58
CA GLY A 40 -9.07 7.71 -8.49
C GLY A 40 -7.75 8.18 -9.08
N HIS A 41 -6.63 7.82 -8.46
CA HIS A 41 -5.31 8.19 -8.95
C HIS A 41 -4.33 7.03 -8.76
N ALA A 42 -4.28 6.14 -9.75
CA ALA A 42 -3.40 4.99 -9.74
C ALA A 42 -2.73 4.82 -11.11
N PRO A 43 -1.77 5.70 -11.46
CA PRO A 43 -1.05 5.55 -12.73
C PRO A 43 -0.41 4.17 -12.82
N GLY A 44 -0.51 3.54 -13.99
CA GLY A 44 0.01 2.18 -14.19
C GLY A 44 -0.67 1.11 -13.35
N MET A 45 -1.89 1.34 -12.90
CA MET A 45 -2.64 0.43 -12.01
C MET A 45 -1.93 0.19 -10.66
N ASN A 46 -1.01 1.06 -10.29
CA ASN A 46 -0.24 0.96 -9.04
C ASN A 46 -0.99 1.64 -7.91
N LEU A 47 -1.72 0.84 -7.12
CA LEU A 47 -2.57 1.34 -6.04
C LEU A 47 -1.79 1.85 -4.83
N PHE A 48 -0.51 1.51 -4.72
CA PHE A 48 0.28 1.75 -3.51
C PHE A 48 1.43 2.73 -3.72
N GLY A 49 1.62 3.21 -4.94
CA GLY A 49 2.73 4.12 -5.23
C GLY A 49 4.10 3.48 -5.06
N ILE A 50 4.24 2.18 -5.33
CA ILE A 50 5.52 1.49 -5.16
C ILE A 50 6.47 1.89 -6.28
N LYS A 51 7.66 2.37 -5.90
CA LYS A 51 8.68 2.78 -6.87
C LYS A 51 9.30 1.57 -7.56
N ALA A 52 9.67 1.77 -8.83
CA ALA A 52 10.43 0.81 -9.59
C ALA A 52 11.92 1.04 -9.28
N ASP A 53 12.42 0.26 -8.31
CA ASP A 53 13.84 0.30 -7.93
C ASP A 53 14.70 -0.44 -8.96
N PRO A 54 16.04 -0.41 -8.84
CA PRO A 54 16.91 -1.12 -9.78
C PRO A 54 16.66 -2.62 -9.89
N GLY A 55 16.08 -3.22 -8.85
CA GLY A 55 15.73 -4.65 -8.85
C GLY A 55 14.43 -4.98 -9.55
N TRP A 56 13.64 -3.96 -9.93
CA TRP A 56 12.37 -4.18 -10.62
C TRP A 56 12.61 -4.35 -12.12
N HIS A 57 12.19 -5.47 -12.67
CA HIS A 57 12.37 -5.81 -14.10
C HIS A 57 11.06 -5.76 -14.89
N GLY A 58 9.94 -5.42 -14.25
CA GLY A 58 8.64 -5.31 -14.92
C GLY A 58 8.39 -3.95 -15.54
N PRO A 59 7.18 -3.74 -16.06
CA PRO A 59 6.76 -2.43 -16.60
C PRO A 59 6.81 -1.33 -15.55
N PHE A 60 6.98 -0.09 -16.00
CA PHE A 60 6.98 1.07 -15.12
C PHE A 60 6.39 2.28 -15.82
N THR A 61 5.91 3.23 -15.01
CA THR A 61 5.53 4.57 -15.46
C THR A 61 6.53 5.57 -14.92
N THR A 62 6.69 6.68 -15.64
CA THR A 62 7.56 7.78 -15.21
C THR A 62 6.68 8.95 -14.84
N LEU A 63 6.81 9.43 -13.59
CA LEU A 63 6.00 10.51 -13.07
C LEU A 63 6.88 11.63 -12.52
N LEU A 64 6.39 12.85 -12.66
CA LEU A 64 7.00 14.03 -12.06
C LEU A 64 6.55 14.10 -10.59
N THR A 65 7.51 14.09 -9.68
CA THR A 65 7.25 14.14 -8.23
C THR A 65 8.02 15.29 -7.61
N HIS A 66 7.68 15.64 -6.37
CA HIS A 66 8.36 16.65 -5.59
C HIS A 66 9.10 16.00 -4.43
N GLU A 67 10.36 16.37 -4.25
CA GLU A 67 11.19 15.92 -3.14
C GLU A 67 11.84 17.11 -2.45
N VAL A 68 12.16 16.96 -1.18
CA VAL A 68 12.89 17.99 -0.43
C VAL A 68 14.37 17.63 -0.42
N VAL A 69 15.18 18.52 -1.01
CA VAL A 69 16.63 18.36 -1.06
C VAL A 69 17.26 19.62 -0.47
N ASN A 70 18.05 19.45 0.59
CA ASN A 70 18.72 20.56 1.30
C ASN A 70 17.72 21.66 1.71
N GLY A 71 16.54 21.25 2.22
CA GLY A 71 15.51 22.18 2.67
C GLY A 71 14.68 22.83 1.56
N LYS A 72 14.93 22.48 0.30
CA LYS A 72 14.19 23.02 -0.86
C LYS A 72 13.36 21.94 -1.53
N THR A 73 12.13 22.29 -1.91
CA THR A 73 11.29 21.42 -2.73
C THR A 73 11.76 21.47 -4.18
N VAL A 74 12.11 20.33 -4.73
CA VAL A 74 12.56 20.21 -6.12
C VAL A 74 11.66 19.22 -6.86
N GLN A 75 11.49 19.44 -8.16
CA GLN A 75 10.81 18.49 -9.03
C GLN A 75 11.81 17.43 -9.49
N VAL A 76 11.44 16.18 -9.37
CA VAL A 76 12.24 15.05 -9.85
C VAL A 76 11.34 14.09 -10.64
N THR A 77 11.95 13.41 -11.59
CA THR A 77 11.27 12.36 -12.34
C THR A 77 11.56 11.02 -11.66
N SER A 78 10.51 10.31 -11.29
CA SER A 78 10.63 9.02 -10.61
C SER A 78 9.91 7.94 -11.39
N ARG A 79 10.44 6.72 -11.34
CA ARG A 79 9.82 5.55 -11.95
C ARG A 79 9.00 4.80 -10.90
N PHE A 80 7.78 4.46 -11.29
CA PHE A 80 6.86 3.68 -10.46
C PHE A 80 6.51 2.40 -11.17
N ARG A 81 6.37 1.32 -10.42
CA ARG A 81 5.95 0.02 -10.97
C ARG A 81 4.61 0.16 -11.65
N ALA A 82 4.42 -0.59 -12.74
CA ALA A 82 3.16 -0.62 -13.47
C ALA A 82 2.68 -2.06 -13.62
N TYR A 83 1.36 -2.22 -13.65
CA TYR A 83 0.69 -3.51 -13.71
C TYR A 83 -0.42 -3.46 -14.75
N SER A 84 -0.84 -4.63 -15.22
CA SER A 84 -1.97 -4.72 -16.16
C SER A 84 -3.31 -4.50 -15.46
N THR A 85 -3.39 -4.85 -14.17
CA THR A 85 -4.63 -4.81 -13.39
C THR A 85 -4.33 -4.41 -11.94
N TRP A 86 -5.37 -4.02 -11.22
CA TRP A 86 -5.27 -3.80 -9.78
C TRP A 86 -4.86 -5.07 -9.02
N LEU A 87 -5.30 -6.25 -9.50
CA LEU A 87 -4.91 -7.52 -8.88
C LEU A 87 -3.39 -7.68 -8.86
N GLY A 88 -2.72 -7.39 -9.97
CA GLY A 88 -1.26 -7.43 -10.04
C GLY A 88 -0.60 -6.51 -9.02
N SER A 89 -1.14 -5.32 -8.84
CA SER A 89 -0.67 -4.36 -7.86
C SER A 89 -0.83 -4.89 -6.42
N ILE A 90 -1.98 -5.50 -6.13
CA ILE A 90 -2.28 -6.04 -4.78
C ILE A 90 -1.35 -7.20 -4.45
N GLU A 91 -1.14 -8.11 -5.40
CA GLU A 91 -0.22 -9.23 -5.22
C GLU A 91 1.23 -8.77 -5.02
N ASP A 92 1.68 -7.80 -5.82
CA ASP A 92 3.04 -7.28 -5.72
C ASP A 92 3.26 -6.53 -4.40
N HIS A 93 2.26 -5.79 -3.92
CA HIS A 93 2.34 -5.12 -2.62
C HIS A 93 2.54 -6.12 -1.48
N ALA A 94 1.78 -7.22 -1.47
CA ALA A 94 1.95 -8.25 -0.45
C ALA A 94 3.36 -8.87 -0.52
N ASN A 95 3.82 -9.20 -1.71
CA ASN A 95 5.16 -9.73 -1.92
C ASN A 95 6.26 -8.73 -1.54
N PHE A 96 6.04 -7.45 -1.81
CA PHE A 96 6.96 -6.38 -1.44
C PHE A 96 7.18 -6.36 0.08
N LEU A 97 6.11 -6.45 0.86
CA LEU A 97 6.21 -6.46 2.31
C LEU A 97 6.85 -7.75 2.84
N VAL A 98 6.54 -8.90 2.24
CA VAL A 98 7.10 -10.19 2.66
C VAL A 98 8.59 -10.29 2.34
N ARG A 99 9.00 -9.85 1.15
CA ARG A 99 10.37 -10.03 0.66
C ARG A 99 11.36 -9.00 1.19
N ASN A 100 10.88 -7.86 1.64
CA ASN A 100 11.74 -6.79 2.11
C ASN A 100 12.03 -6.98 3.60
N PRO A 101 13.29 -7.31 3.99
CA PRO A 101 13.61 -7.62 5.39
C PRO A 101 13.27 -6.51 6.38
N ARG A 102 13.21 -5.25 5.93
CA ARG A 102 12.89 -4.13 6.83
C ARG A 102 11.50 -4.26 7.45
N TYR A 103 10.56 -4.93 6.76
CA TYR A 103 9.17 -5.07 7.24
C TYR A 103 8.94 -6.33 8.07
N ARG A 104 9.98 -7.15 8.29
CA ARG A 104 9.85 -8.39 9.07
C ARG A 104 9.21 -8.18 10.45
N PRO A 105 9.54 -7.11 11.20
CA PRO A 105 8.90 -6.91 12.51
C PRO A 105 7.38 -6.80 12.48
N ALA A 106 6.80 -6.33 11.37
CA ALA A 106 5.35 -6.20 11.26
C ALA A 106 4.62 -7.56 11.32
N PHE A 107 5.28 -8.61 10.85
CA PHE A 107 4.69 -9.95 10.80
C PHE A 107 4.59 -10.65 12.16
N ALA A 108 5.09 -10.01 13.23
CA ALA A 108 4.80 -10.44 14.60
C ALA A 108 3.37 -10.11 15.03
N PHE A 109 2.68 -9.24 14.29
CA PHE A 109 1.32 -8.81 14.60
C PHE A 109 0.33 -9.44 13.64
N THR A 110 -0.86 -9.78 14.14
CA THR A 110 -1.93 -10.40 13.34
C THR A 110 -3.11 -9.46 13.12
N ASN A 111 -3.27 -8.42 13.94
CA ASN A 111 -4.34 -7.45 13.72
C ASN A 111 -3.89 -6.30 12.83
N GLY A 112 -4.82 -5.73 12.08
CA GLY A 112 -4.55 -4.69 11.10
C GLY A 112 -3.90 -3.44 11.69
N PRO A 113 -4.46 -2.82 12.74
CA PRO A 113 -3.88 -1.60 13.31
C PRO A 113 -2.45 -1.75 13.82
N GLU A 114 -2.13 -2.83 14.51
CA GLU A 114 -0.76 -3.07 14.99
C GLU A 114 0.20 -3.35 13.83
N PHE A 115 -0.25 -4.12 12.83
CA PHE A 115 0.55 -4.37 11.64
C PHE A 115 0.85 -3.07 10.90
N ALA A 116 -0.15 -2.22 10.69
CA ALA A 116 0.02 -0.92 10.03
C ALA A 116 0.99 -0.01 10.79
N THR A 117 0.89 0.02 12.12
CA THR A 117 1.80 0.78 12.96
C THR A 117 3.24 0.30 12.80
N ALA A 118 3.45 -1.02 12.80
CA ALA A 118 4.77 -1.61 12.63
C ALA A 118 5.35 -1.33 11.24
N VAL A 119 4.56 -1.43 10.19
CA VAL A 119 4.99 -1.11 8.81
C VAL A 119 5.42 0.34 8.72
N ALA A 120 4.67 1.26 9.33
CA ALA A 120 5.04 2.67 9.36
C ALA A 120 6.37 2.90 10.10
N ARG A 121 6.56 2.24 11.23
CA ARG A 121 7.82 2.32 11.99
C ARG A 121 9.01 1.76 11.22
N CYS A 122 8.76 0.81 10.33
CA CYS A 122 9.81 0.23 9.48
C CYS A 122 10.15 1.13 8.28
N GLY A 123 9.50 2.28 8.15
CA GLY A 123 9.85 3.27 7.13
C GLY A 123 9.08 3.15 5.82
N TYR A 124 7.86 2.61 5.86
CA TYR A 124 7.02 2.54 4.66
C TYR A 124 6.72 3.93 4.08
N SER A 125 6.55 4.92 4.93
CA SER A 125 6.31 6.30 4.54
C SER A 125 7.18 7.22 5.38
N THR A 126 7.53 8.39 4.83
CA THR A 126 8.24 9.43 5.56
C THR A 126 7.30 10.29 6.43
N SER A 127 5.99 10.17 6.22
CA SER A 127 5.00 10.92 6.99
C SER A 127 4.89 10.38 8.42
N PRO A 128 5.04 11.23 9.45
CA PRO A 128 4.90 10.79 10.84
C PRO A 128 3.46 10.42 11.22
N THR A 129 2.48 10.79 10.41
CA THR A 129 1.06 10.51 10.65
C THR A 129 0.53 9.35 9.81
N TYR A 130 1.41 8.65 9.09
CA TYR A 130 0.98 7.62 8.14
C TYR A 130 0.14 6.52 8.81
N ALA A 131 0.63 5.96 9.91
CA ALA A 131 -0.10 4.91 10.63
C ALA A 131 -1.48 5.40 11.09
N ALA A 132 -1.54 6.63 11.63
CA ALA A 132 -2.80 7.22 12.08
C ALA A 132 -3.80 7.37 10.93
N MET A 133 -3.34 7.78 9.75
CA MET A 133 -4.20 7.93 8.57
C MET A 133 -4.73 6.57 8.08
N VAL A 134 -3.87 5.57 8.02
CA VAL A 134 -4.27 4.21 7.63
C VAL A 134 -5.30 3.64 8.61
N ILE A 135 -5.04 3.77 9.91
CA ILE A 135 -5.94 3.28 10.96
C ILE A 135 -7.28 4.02 10.94
N ALA A 136 -7.26 5.33 10.68
CA ALA A 136 -8.51 6.10 10.56
C ALA A 136 -9.40 5.57 9.44
N ILE A 137 -8.82 5.20 8.30
CA ILE A 137 -9.58 4.59 7.20
C ILE A 137 -10.12 3.22 7.62
N MET A 138 -9.32 2.41 8.30
CA MET A 138 -9.78 1.11 8.80
C MET A 138 -11.01 1.26 9.69
N ARG A 139 -10.99 2.23 10.60
CA ARG A 139 -12.09 2.46 11.55
C ARG A 139 -13.32 3.04 10.88
N ALA A 140 -13.13 4.01 10.01
CA ALA A 140 -14.24 4.67 9.32
C ALA A 140 -15.06 3.68 8.45
N HIS A 141 -14.42 2.65 7.93
CA HIS A 141 -15.05 1.70 7.01
C HIS A 141 -15.09 0.26 7.55
N ASN A 142 -14.82 0.07 8.83
CA ASN A 142 -14.85 -1.24 9.50
C ASN A 142 -14.03 -2.30 8.77
N LEU A 143 -12.86 -1.93 8.26
CA LEU A 143 -12.05 -2.82 7.43
C LEU A 143 -11.48 -4.01 8.20
N THR A 144 -11.35 -3.91 9.52
CA THR A 144 -10.86 -5.03 10.33
C THR A 144 -11.78 -6.24 10.28
N LEU A 145 -13.05 -6.06 9.86
CA LEU A 145 -13.94 -7.20 9.62
C LEU A 145 -13.45 -8.09 8.47
N LEU A 146 -12.63 -7.56 7.56
CA LEU A 146 -12.02 -8.35 6.50
C LEU A 146 -10.96 -9.34 7.02
N ASP A 147 -10.43 -9.10 8.20
CA ASP A 147 -9.38 -9.92 8.81
C ASP A 147 -9.92 -11.14 9.56
N VAL A 148 -11.21 -11.22 9.70
CA VAL A 148 -11.87 -12.36 10.36
C VAL A 148 -11.94 -13.51 9.38
N ALA A 149 -11.43 -14.66 9.81
CA ALA A 149 -11.40 -15.86 8.99
C ALA A 149 -12.81 -16.45 8.79
#